data_03f69446bbac1310ae435a6464a467c8
#
_entry.id   03f69446bbac1310ae435a6464a467c8
#
_cell.length_a   1.000
_cell.length_b   1.000
_cell.length_c   1.000
_cell.angle_alpha   90.00
_cell.angle_beta   90.00
_cell.angle_gamma   90.00
#
_symmetry.space_group_name_H-M   'P 1'
#
loop_
_entity.id
_entity.type
_entity.pdbx_description
1 polymer ?
#
loop_
_entity_poly.entity_id
_entity_poly.type
_entity_poly.pdbx_seq_one_letter_code
_entity_poly.pdbx_strand_id
1 'polypeptide(L)'
;DKGTNVTAMYDYLLDSYANFIKVVEAPDNGQYLEGAKNRLRSLYPYLLNGAVYYSEQKQPAKALDLAAAYIDMPQLPAFSSELLPKDSRYASVVYYAAVSAYNLQKNEQALKYFREYLNTGTEAQEKDCYVYMNMIYQSQKKYADQERILLKANEKYPVSLDFLYNLVNVYIATNNMEKLLGAIDK
;
A
#
# COMPACT_ATOMS: atom_id res chain seq x y z
N ASP A 1 -9.76 -2.68 -33.38
CA ASP A 1 -10.14 -3.30 -32.12
C ASP A 1 -9.88 -2.33 -30.96
N LYS A 2 -10.96 -1.76 -30.39
CA LYS A 2 -10.84 -0.70 -29.36
C LYS A 2 -10.16 -1.19 -28.07
N GLY A 3 -10.31 -2.49 -27.73
CA GLY A 3 -9.73 -3.05 -26.50
C GLY A 3 -8.21 -3.19 -26.55
N THR A 4 -7.66 -3.58 -27.67
CA THR A 4 -6.21 -3.73 -27.87
C THR A 4 -5.49 -2.37 -27.74
N ASN A 5 -6.13 -1.31 -28.21
CA ASN A 5 -5.57 0.04 -28.15
C ASN A 5 -5.50 0.56 -26.70
N VAL A 6 -6.52 0.29 -25.86
CA VAL A 6 -6.55 0.69 -24.45
C VAL A 6 -5.48 -0.03 -23.64
N THR A 7 -5.31 -1.33 -23.85
CA THR A 7 -4.26 -2.12 -23.18
C THR A 7 -2.87 -1.59 -23.52
N ALA A 8 -2.60 -1.38 -24.83
CA ALA A 8 -1.32 -0.81 -25.27
C ALA A 8 -1.08 0.58 -24.67
N MET A 9 -2.12 1.41 -24.56
CA MET A 9 -2.04 2.73 -23.95
C MET A 9 -1.54 2.66 -22.50
N TYR A 10 -2.09 1.76 -21.69
CA TYR A 10 -1.67 1.64 -20.28
C TYR A 10 -0.31 0.95 -20.12
N ASP A 11 0.08 0.04 -21.01
CA ASP A 11 1.43 -0.51 -21.01
C ASP A 11 2.46 0.58 -21.34
N TYR A 12 2.23 1.41 -22.36
CA TYR A 12 3.08 2.57 -22.68
C TYR A 12 3.08 3.65 -21.58
N LEU A 13 1.96 3.81 -20.86
CA LEU A 13 1.88 4.73 -19.73
C LEU A 13 2.88 4.36 -18.64
N LEU A 14 2.94 3.07 -18.27
CA LEU A 14 3.84 2.58 -17.24
C LEU A 14 5.31 2.73 -17.66
N ASP A 15 5.65 2.41 -18.91
CA ASP A 15 6.98 2.61 -19.46
C ASP A 15 7.37 4.09 -19.48
N SER A 16 6.44 4.96 -19.89
CA SER A 16 6.66 6.42 -19.92
C SER A 16 6.90 6.93 -18.50
N TYR A 17 6.09 6.53 -17.53
CA TYR A 17 6.25 6.87 -16.12
C TYR A 17 7.65 6.47 -15.63
N ALA A 18 8.04 5.22 -15.83
CA ALA A 18 9.34 4.69 -15.40
C ALA A 18 10.53 5.47 -16.01
N ASN A 19 10.42 5.88 -17.27
CA ASN A 19 11.47 6.67 -17.93
C ASN A 19 11.55 8.09 -17.37
N PHE A 20 10.43 8.77 -17.11
CA PHE A 20 10.45 10.11 -16.51
C PHE A 20 10.93 10.08 -15.04
N ILE A 21 10.64 9.02 -14.29
CA ILE A 21 11.19 8.83 -12.93
C ILE A 21 12.72 8.77 -12.98
N LYS A 22 13.32 8.03 -13.91
CA LYS A 22 14.78 8.00 -14.07
C LYS A 22 15.38 9.39 -14.31
N VAL A 23 14.69 10.23 -15.08
CA VAL A 23 15.13 11.61 -15.30
C VAL A 23 15.03 12.43 -14.02
N VAL A 24 13.92 12.30 -13.27
CA VAL A 24 13.68 13.06 -12.03
C VAL A 24 14.67 12.67 -10.93
N GLU A 25 15.06 11.39 -10.86
CA GLU A 25 15.99 10.86 -9.86
C GLU A 25 17.48 11.00 -10.27
N ALA A 26 17.76 11.38 -11.50
CA ALA A 26 19.14 11.54 -11.97
C ALA A 26 19.86 12.69 -11.24
N PRO A 27 21.12 12.52 -10.81
CA PRO A 27 21.88 13.55 -10.09
C PRO A 27 22.03 14.86 -10.90
N ASP A 28 22.17 14.75 -12.22
CA ASP A 28 22.42 15.86 -13.14
C ASP A 28 21.18 16.23 -13.97
N ASN A 29 20.00 16.20 -13.36
CA ASN A 29 18.72 16.38 -14.05
C ASN A 29 18.38 17.83 -14.41
N GLY A 30 19.12 18.82 -13.88
CA GLY A 30 18.99 20.29 -13.98
C GLY A 30 17.98 20.81 -15.01
N GLN A 31 18.42 20.88 -16.27
CA GLN A 31 17.61 21.44 -17.37
C GLN A 31 16.38 20.57 -17.76
N TYR A 32 16.36 19.29 -17.41
CA TYR A 32 15.29 18.36 -17.78
C TYR A 32 14.27 18.13 -16.68
N LEU A 33 14.58 18.50 -15.44
CA LEU A 33 13.76 18.21 -14.24
C LEU A 33 12.33 18.72 -14.38
N GLU A 34 12.14 19.99 -14.67
CA GLU A 34 10.80 20.58 -14.78
C GLU A 34 10.00 20.01 -15.96
N GLY A 35 10.65 19.71 -17.07
CA GLY A 35 10.03 19.03 -18.20
C GLY A 35 9.53 17.63 -17.83
N ALA A 36 10.35 16.85 -17.14
CA ALA A 36 9.99 15.52 -16.65
C ALA A 36 8.85 15.55 -15.60
N LYS A 37 8.93 16.49 -14.64
CA LYS A 37 7.85 16.72 -13.66
C LYS A 37 6.52 17.06 -14.34
N ASN A 38 6.52 17.94 -15.33
CA ASN A 38 5.31 18.30 -16.07
C ASN A 38 4.70 17.09 -16.79
N ARG A 39 5.52 16.22 -17.36
CA ARG A 39 5.05 14.97 -17.96
C ARG A 39 4.47 14.02 -16.92
N LEU A 40 5.13 13.82 -15.80
CA LEU A 40 4.63 13.00 -14.70
C LEU A 40 3.30 13.52 -14.16
N ARG A 41 3.13 14.84 -13.96
CA ARG A 41 1.82 15.44 -13.58
C ARG A 41 0.74 15.12 -14.60
N SER A 42 1.05 15.18 -15.89
CA SER A 42 0.09 14.85 -16.96
C SER A 42 -0.32 13.36 -16.95
N LEU A 43 0.60 12.47 -16.59
CA LEU A 43 0.35 11.02 -16.53
C LEU A 43 -0.42 10.62 -15.26
N TYR A 44 -0.32 11.39 -14.18
CA TYR A 44 -0.80 11.04 -12.84
C TYR A 44 -2.26 10.53 -12.79
N PRO A 45 -3.27 11.23 -13.36
CA PRO A 45 -4.65 10.75 -13.33
C PRO A 45 -4.86 9.46 -14.13
N TYR A 46 -4.04 9.22 -15.15
CA TYR A 46 -4.14 8.00 -15.96
C TYR A 46 -3.55 6.77 -15.27
N LEU A 47 -2.59 6.95 -14.34
CA LEU A 47 -2.07 5.85 -13.51
C LEU A 47 -3.19 5.19 -12.70
N LEU A 48 -4.04 6.00 -12.06
CA LEU A 48 -5.21 5.50 -11.34
C LEU A 48 -6.18 4.75 -12.25
N ASN A 49 -6.52 5.34 -13.41
CA ASN A 49 -7.46 4.72 -14.33
C ASN A 49 -6.91 3.40 -14.90
N GLY A 50 -5.61 3.33 -15.16
CA GLY A 50 -4.95 2.10 -15.59
C GLY A 50 -4.94 1.01 -14.51
N ALA A 51 -4.73 1.39 -13.25
CA ALA A 51 -4.81 0.45 -12.12
C ALA A 51 -6.21 -0.17 -12.00
N VAL A 52 -7.27 0.63 -12.12
CA VAL A 52 -8.65 0.16 -12.14
C VAL A 52 -8.89 -0.76 -13.34
N TYR A 53 -8.48 -0.34 -14.53
CA TYR A 53 -8.63 -1.13 -15.76
C TYR A 53 -8.01 -2.52 -15.62
N TYR A 54 -6.75 -2.63 -15.20
CA TYR A 54 -6.10 -3.93 -15.06
C TYR A 54 -6.63 -4.77 -13.89
N SER A 55 -7.17 -4.14 -12.86
CA SER A 55 -7.89 -4.85 -11.80
C SER A 55 -9.14 -5.55 -12.34
N GLU A 56 -9.93 -4.87 -13.17
CA GLU A 56 -11.10 -5.43 -13.85
C GLU A 56 -10.73 -6.54 -14.84
N GLN A 57 -9.57 -6.41 -15.50
CA GLN A 57 -9.03 -7.44 -16.40
C GLN A 57 -8.38 -8.63 -15.66
N LYS A 58 -8.43 -8.67 -14.32
CA LYS A 58 -7.82 -9.70 -13.47
C LYS A 58 -6.31 -9.86 -13.72
N GLN A 59 -5.61 -8.75 -13.95
CA GLN A 59 -4.17 -8.67 -14.10
C GLN A 59 -3.55 -7.96 -12.88
N PRO A 60 -3.47 -8.63 -11.71
CA PRO A 60 -3.13 -7.98 -10.44
C PRO A 60 -1.71 -7.40 -10.40
N ALA A 61 -0.77 -7.97 -11.16
CA ALA A 61 0.60 -7.44 -11.22
C ALA A 61 0.63 -6.06 -11.88
N LYS A 62 0.03 -5.91 -13.07
CA LYS A 62 -0.05 -4.63 -13.78
C LYS A 62 -0.89 -3.59 -13.02
N ALA A 63 -2.00 -4.04 -12.42
CA ALA A 63 -2.84 -3.19 -11.57
C ALA A 63 -2.03 -2.64 -10.38
N LEU A 64 -1.24 -3.51 -9.74
CA LEU A 64 -0.37 -3.10 -8.63
C LEU A 64 0.71 -2.11 -9.07
N ASP A 65 1.36 -2.35 -10.21
CA ASP A 65 2.45 -1.47 -10.68
C ASP A 65 1.94 -0.05 -10.98
N LEU A 66 0.75 0.08 -11.59
CA LEU A 66 0.11 1.38 -11.84
C LEU A 66 -0.42 2.04 -10.56
N ALA A 67 -1.01 1.26 -9.65
CA ALA A 67 -1.45 1.75 -8.35
C ALA A 67 -0.25 2.23 -7.51
N ALA A 68 0.86 1.48 -7.52
CA ALA A 68 2.09 1.87 -6.86
C ALA A 68 2.63 3.20 -7.41
N ALA A 69 2.70 3.35 -8.73
CA ALA A 69 3.12 4.58 -9.38
C ALA A 69 2.23 5.77 -8.96
N TYR A 70 0.90 5.57 -8.89
CA TYR A 70 -0.05 6.59 -8.44
C TYR A 70 0.13 6.96 -6.97
N ILE A 71 0.30 5.98 -6.08
CA ILE A 71 0.41 6.20 -4.63
C ILE A 71 1.77 6.81 -4.26
N ASP A 72 2.84 6.37 -4.92
CA ASP A 72 4.21 6.71 -4.54
C ASP A 72 4.71 8.02 -5.18
N MET A 73 4.19 8.42 -6.34
CA MET A 73 4.64 9.63 -7.03
C MET A 73 4.58 10.89 -6.16
N PRO A 74 3.52 11.17 -5.36
CA PRO A 74 3.49 12.34 -4.48
C PRO A 74 4.56 12.33 -3.38
N GLN A 75 5.14 11.17 -3.07
CA GLN A 75 6.16 10.99 -2.03
C GLN A 75 7.59 11.16 -2.55
N LEU A 76 7.77 11.31 -3.86
CA LEU A 76 9.08 11.55 -4.47
C LEU A 76 9.64 12.89 -4.02
N PRO A 77 10.95 13.00 -3.73
CA PRO A 77 11.57 14.27 -3.33
C PRO A 77 11.27 15.43 -4.29
N ALA A 78 11.20 15.15 -5.60
CA ALA A 78 10.88 16.14 -6.62
C ALA A 78 9.47 16.74 -6.51
N PHE A 79 8.54 16.07 -5.84
CA PHE A 79 7.15 16.49 -5.60
C PHE A 79 6.88 16.87 -4.15
N SER A 80 7.87 16.83 -3.25
CA SER A 80 7.69 17.07 -1.81
C SER A 80 7.08 18.43 -1.44
N SER A 81 7.24 19.43 -2.30
CA SER A 81 6.64 20.77 -2.14
C SER A 81 5.28 20.93 -2.85
N GLU A 82 4.77 19.90 -3.49
CA GLU A 82 3.57 19.94 -4.32
C GLU A 82 2.44 19.09 -3.73
N LEU A 83 1.22 19.64 -3.77
CA LEU A 83 0.02 18.89 -3.43
C LEU A 83 -0.58 18.34 -4.73
N LEU A 84 -0.26 17.08 -5.05
CA LEU A 84 -0.96 16.39 -6.12
C LEU A 84 -2.36 16.00 -5.65
N PRO A 85 -3.40 16.26 -6.47
CA PRO A 85 -4.77 16.01 -6.06
C PRO A 85 -5.02 14.51 -5.89
N LYS A 86 -5.52 14.11 -4.72
CA LYS A 86 -5.98 12.73 -4.48
C LYS A 86 -7.41 12.60 -5.00
N ASP A 87 -7.63 11.59 -5.84
CA ASP A 87 -8.97 11.18 -6.28
C ASP A 87 -9.78 10.66 -5.09
N SER A 88 -11.12 10.77 -5.13
CA SER A 88 -12.01 10.23 -4.09
C SER A 88 -11.84 8.72 -3.89
N ARG A 89 -11.35 8.01 -4.89
CA ARG A 89 -11.05 6.57 -4.86
C ARG A 89 -9.68 6.24 -4.22
N TYR A 90 -8.91 7.24 -3.79
CA TYR A 90 -7.54 7.04 -3.29
C TYR A 90 -7.45 5.93 -2.24
N ALA A 91 -8.27 5.99 -1.18
CA ALA A 91 -8.27 4.98 -0.13
C ALA A 91 -8.55 3.57 -0.67
N SER A 92 -9.53 3.42 -1.55
CA SER A 92 -9.85 2.13 -2.18
C SER A 92 -8.68 1.60 -3.00
N VAL A 93 -8.02 2.46 -3.78
CA VAL A 93 -6.85 2.07 -4.60
C VAL A 93 -5.69 1.63 -3.71
N VAL A 94 -5.42 2.34 -2.62
CA VAL A 94 -4.38 1.96 -1.64
C VAL A 94 -4.69 0.60 -1.03
N TYR A 95 -5.94 0.34 -0.62
CA TYR A 95 -6.33 -0.95 -0.08
C TYR A 95 -6.17 -2.09 -1.09
N TYR A 96 -6.67 -1.90 -2.33
CA TYR A 96 -6.52 -2.92 -3.37
C TYR A 96 -5.05 -3.15 -3.76
N ALA A 97 -4.22 -2.11 -3.77
CA ALA A 97 -2.77 -2.25 -3.99
C ALA A 97 -2.13 -3.10 -2.87
N ALA A 98 -2.52 -2.85 -1.61
CA ALA A 98 -2.04 -3.62 -0.46
C ALA A 98 -2.41 -5.10 -0.56
N VAL A 99 -3.69 -5.41 -0.85
CA VAL A 99 -4.19 -6.79 -1.03
C VAL A 99 -3.53 -7.47 -2.24
N SER A 100 -3.37 -6.75 -3.36
CA SER A 100 -2.69 -7.28 -4.55
C SER A 100 -1.23 -7.61 -4.26
N ALA A 101 -0.52 -6.73 -3.55
CA ALA A 101 0.85 -6.97 -3.12
C ALA A 101 0.95 -8.19 -2.18
N TYR A 102 0.01 -8.34 -1.24
CA TYR A 102 -0.07 -9.50 -0.36
C TYR A 102 -0.25 -10.80 -1.15
N ASN A 103 -1.21 -10.84 -2.08
CA ASN A 103 -1.49 -12.00 -2.91
C ASN A 103 -0.31 -12.38 -3.82
N LEU A 104 0.48 -11.40 -4.24
CA LEU A 104 1.72 -11.58 -5.00
C LEU A 104 2.95 -11.87 -4.11
N GLN A 105 2.74 -12.08 -2.79
CA GLN A 105 3.80 -12.32 -1.79
C GLN A 105 4.84 -11.20 -1.68
N LYS A 106 4.52 -9.99 -2.14
CA LYS A 106 5.32 -8.77 -1.99
C LYS A 106 5.07 -8.15 -0.61
N ASN A 107 5.42 -8.86 0.46
CA ASN A 107 4.99 -8.57 1.84
C ASN A 107 5.39 -7.16 2.32
N GLU A 108 6.59 -6.68 2.02
CA GLU A 108 7.02 -5.33 2.45
C GLU A 108 6.20 -4.23 1.73
N GLN A 109 5.90 -4.44 0.45
CA GLN A 109 5.04 -3.53 -0.31
C GLN A 109 3.59 -3.56 0.20
N ALA A 110 3.07 -4.73 0.54
CA ALA A 110 1.76 -4.89 1.16
C ALA A 110 1.68 -4.13 2.50
N LEU A 111 2.67 -4.34 3.39
CA LEU A 111 2.76 -3.62 4.66
C LEU A 111 2.85 -2.10 4.48
N LYS A 112 3.58 -1.61 3.48
CA LYS A 112 3.65 -0.19 3.15
C LYS A 112 2.26 0.37 2.83
N TYR A 113 1.51 -0.29 1.95
CA TYR A 113 0.20 0.19 1.53
C TYR A 113 -0.90 -0.03 2.57
N PHE A 114 -0.86 -1.10 3.38
CA PHE A 114 -1.77 -1.22 4.52
C PHE A 114 -1.58 -0.07 5.52
N ARG A 115 -0.33 0.32 5.82
CA ARG A 115 -0.07 1.49 6.67
C ARG A 115 -0.56 2.78 6.03
N GLU A 116 -0.35 2.96 4.72
CA GLU A 116 -0.85 4.13 4.00
C GLU A 116 -2.39 4.18 4.05
N TYR A 117 -3.08 3.03 3.90
CA TYR A 117 -4.53 2.97 4.06
C TYR A 117 -4.96 3.43 5.46
N LEU A 118 -4.33 2.94 6.51
CA LEU A 118 -4.62 3.37 7.89
C LEU A 118 -4.42 4.88 8.09
N ASN A 119 -3.47 5.49 7.38
CA ASN A 119 -3.24 6.93 7.42
C ASN A 119 -4.31 7.75 6.66
N THR A 120 -5.12 7.13 5.80
CA THR A 120 -6.22 7.84 5.11
C THR A 120 -7.37 8.20 6.04
N GLY A 121 -7.46 7.57 7.20
CA GLY A 121 -8.59 7.73 8.12
C GLY A 121 -9.89 7.06 7.66
N THR A 122 -9.85 6.24 6.61
CA THR A 122 -11.02 5.54 6.07
C THR A 122 -11.26 4.26 6.89
N GLU A 123 -12.44 4.14 7.48
CA GLU A 123 -12.75 3.03 8.40
C GLU A 123 -13.16 1.72 7.71
N ALA A 124 -13.67 1.80 6.48
CA ALA A 124 -14.35 0.69 5.81
C ALA A 124 -13.57 -0.65 5.80
N GLN A 125 -12.26 -0.63 5.51
CA GLN A 125 -11.40 -1.81 5.47
C GLN A 125 -10.27 -1.76 6.53
N GLU A 126 -10.38 -0.89 7.51
CA GLU A 126 -9.33 -0.68 8.50
C GLU A 126 -9.05 -1.95 9.32
N LYS A 127 -10.10 -2.63 9.78
CA LYS A 127 -9.97 -3.90 10.51
C LYS A 127 -9.23 -4.95 9.67
N ASP A 128 -9.55 -5.06 8.39
CA ASP A 128 -8.90 -5.99 7.46
C ASP A 128 -7.41 -5.68 7.30
N CYS A 129 -7.02 -4.40 7.29
CA CYS A 129 -5.62 -4.02 7.25
C CYS A 129 -4.84 -4.59 8.44
N TYR A 130 -5.38 -4.50 9.65
CA TYR A 130 -4.76 -5.10 10.84
C TYR A 130 -4.66 -6.63 10.73
N VAL A 131 -5.69 -7.29 10.20
CA VAL A 131 -5.69 -8.75 9.98
C VAL A 131 -4.58 -9.14 8.99
N TYR A 132 -4.49 -8.51 7.83
CA TYR A 132 -3.44 -8.80 6.85
C TYR A 132 -2.03 -8.52 7.39
N MET A 133 -1.83 -7.39 8.07
CA MET A 133 -0.54 -7.06 8.68
C MET A 133 -0.14 -8.09 9.74
N ASN A 134 -1.10 -8.55 10.58
CA ASN A 134 -0.87 -9.64 11.53
C ASN A 134 -0.40 -10.91 10.83
N MET A 135 -1.08 -11.33 9.75
CA MET A 135 -0.74 -12.53 8.98
C MET A 135 0.68 -12.44 8.39
N ILE A 136 1.06 -11.26 7.86
CA ILE A 136 2.40 -11.05 7.31
C ILE A 136 3.46 -11.15 8.42
N TYR A 137 3.29 -10.45 9.54
CA TYR A 137 4.26 -10.47 10.63
C TYR A 137 4.37 -11.86 11.28
N GLN A 138 3.24 -12.58 11.40
CA GLN A 138 3.23 -13.95 11.90
C GLN A 138 4.04 -14.87 10.99
N SER A 139 3.83 -14.81 9.67
CA SER A 139 4.56 -15.64 8.70
C SER A 139 6.07 -15.36 8.72
N GLN A 140 6.45 -14.10 8.99
CA GLN A 140 7.85 -13.67 9.10
C GLN A 140 8.43 -13.83 10.51
N LYS A 141 7.66 -14.31 11.50
CA LYS A 141 8.03 -14.39 12.93
C LYS A 141 8.51 -13.06 13.51
N LYS A 142 8.02 -11.94 13.00
CA LYS A 142 8.30 -10.57 13.47
C LYS A 142 7.41 -10.24 14.67
N TYR A 143 7.60 -10.96 15.78
CA TYR A 143 6.73 -10.91 16.94
C TYR A 143 6.57 -9.51 17.57
N ALA A 144 7.62 -8.70 17.58
CA ALA A 144 7.55 -7.34 18.11
C ALA A 144 6.65 -6.43 17.27
N ASP A 145 6.75 -6.52 15.94
CA ASP A 145 5.87 -5.78 15.02
C ASP A 145 4.44 -6.31 15.09
N GLN A 146 4.28 -7.63 15.20
CA GLN A 146 2.99 -8.29 15.35
C GLN A 146 2.28 -7.83 16.63
N GLU A 147 2.96 -7.84 17.78
CA GLU A 147 2.42 -7.33 19.05
C GLU A 147 1.96 -5.88 18.90
N ARG A 148 2.81 -5.03 18.34
CA ARG A 148 2.53 -3.59 18.21
C ARG A 148 1.25 -3.32 17.42
N ILE A 149 1.02 -4.02 16.31
CA ILE A 149 -0.19 -3.78 15.49
C ILE A 149 -1.42 -4.42 16.13
N LEU A 150 -1.28 -5.55 16.81
CA LEU A 150 -2.37 -6.21 17.51
C LEU A 150 -2.86 -5.40 18.72
N LEU A 151 -1.95 -4.75 19.46
CA LEU A 151 -2.33 -3.85 20.55
C LEU A 151 -3.17 -2.69 20.03
N LYS A 152 -2.76 -2.04 18.93
CA LYS A 152 -3.55 -0.97 18.30
C LYS A 152 -4.91 -1.46 17.83
N ALA A 153 -4.95 -2.64 17.21
CA ALA A 153 -6.19 -3.22 16.73
C ALA A 153 -7.14 -3.57 17.89
N ASN A 154 -6.62 -4.14 18.98
CA ASN A 154 -7.41 -4.51 20.16
C ASN A 154 -7.94 -3.26 20.90
N GLU A 155 -7.16 -2.19 20.95
CA GLU A 155 -7.61 -0.90 21.51
C GLU A 155 -8.78 -0.32 20.70
N LYS A 156 -8.69 -0.35 19.38
CA LYS A 156 -9.72 0.19 18.47
C LYS A 156 -10.94 -0.71 18.34
N TYR A 157 -10.76 -2.02 18.44
CA TYR A 157 -11.82 -3.02 18.28
C TYR A 157 -11.92 -3.95 19.51
N PRO A 158 -12.22 -3.40 20.70
CA PRO A 158 -12.16 -4.15 21.98
C PRO A 158 -13.15 -5.33 22.05
N VAL A 159 -14.22 -5.28 21.27
CA VAL A 159 -15.20 -6.39 21.19
C VAL A 159 -14.76 -7.53 20.24
N SER A 160 -13.66 -7.35 19.51
CA SER A 160 -13.13 -8.36 18.59
C SER A 160 -12.10 -9.22 19.30
N LEU A 161 -12.53 -10.35 19.83
CA LEU A 161 -11.65 -11.30 20.54
C LEU A 161 -10.50 -11.84 19.66
N ASP A 162 -10.61 -11.75 18.34
CA ASP A 162 -9.58 -12.24 17.41
C ASP A 162 -8.21 -11.58 17.65
N PHE A 163 -8.18 -10.27 17.90
CA PHE A 163 -6.93 -9.56 18.16
C PHE A 163 -6.33 -9.93 19.51
N LEU A 164 -7.17 -10.07 20.55
CA LEU A 164 -6.73 -10.52 21.85
C LEU A 164 -6.17 -11.96 21.77
N TYR A 165 -6.87 -12.85 21.08
CA TYR A 165 -6.41 -14.23 20.88
C TYR A 165 -5.05 -14.29 20.16
N ASN A 166 -4.86 -13.47 19.13
CA ASN A 166 -3.57 -13.40 18.44
C ASN A 166 -2.46 -12.81 19.35
N LEU A 167 -2.76 -11.85 20.24
CA LEU A 167 -1.80 -11.35 21.24
C LEU A 167 -1.37 -12.47 22.21
N VAL A 168 -2.31 -13.24 22.72
CA VAL A 168 -2.03 -14.40 23.56
C VAL A 168 -1.07 -15.37 22.85
N ASN A 169 -1.32 -15.66 21.56
CA ASN A 169 -0.44 -16.53 20.77
C ASN A 169 0.97 -15.96 20.62
N VAL A 170 1.12 -14.63 20.44
CA VAL A 170 2.42 -13.96 20.40
C VAL A 170 3.15 -14.11 21.74
N TYR A 171 2.46 -13.93 22.87
CA TYR A 171 3.07 -14.06 24.20
C TYR A 171 3.49 -15.49 24.53
N ILE A 172 2.70 -16.48 24.10
CA ILE A 172 3.08 -17.89 24.19
C ILE A 172 4.34 -18.15 23.33
N ALA A 173 4.34 -17.70 22.07
CA ALA A 173 5.44 -17.93 21.13
C ALA A 173 6.76 -17.26 21.57
N THR A 174 6.67 -16.17 22.33
CA THR A 174 7.82 -15.42 22.87
C THR A 174 8.15 -15.79 24.32
N ASN A 175 7.43 -16.75 24.91
CA ASN A 175 7.54 -17.14 26.31
C ASN A 175 7.43 -15.97 27.30
N ASN A 176 6.57 -14.99 26.99
CA ASN A 176 6.36 -13.80 27.82
C ASN A 176 5.15 -14.02 28.76
N MET A 177 5.40 -14.71 29.86
CA MET A 177 4.34 -15.11 30.83
C MET A 177 3.70 -13.90 31.52
N GLU A 178 4.44 -12.80 31.76
CA GLU A 178 3.92 -11.59 32.40
C GLU A 178 2.83 -10.95 31.53
N LYS A 179 3.13 -10.70 30.24
CA LYS A 179 2.17 -10.15 29.30
C LYS A 179 1.00 -11.09 29.02
N LEU A 180 1.26 -12.41 29.01
CA LEU A 180 0.22 -13.43 28.85
C LEU A 180 -0.83 -13.34 29.98
N LEU A 181 -0.41 -13.32 31.22
CA LEU A 181 -1.30 -13.19 32.38
C LEU A 181 -2.07 -11.88 32.32
N GLY A 182 -1.41 -10.75 32.09
CA GLY A 182 -2.06 -9.45 31.97
C GLY A 182 -3.03 -9.32 30.78
N ALA A 183 -2.95 -10.18 29.76
CA ALA A 183 -3.90 -10.22 28.65
C ALA A 183 -5.15 -11.06 28.96
N ILE A 184 -5.03 -12.07 29.86
CA ILE A 184 -6.14 -12.96 30.25
C ILE A 184 -7.01 -12.33 31.32
N ASP A 185 -6.44 -11.45 32.15
CA ASP A 185 -7.15 -10.78 33.26
C ASP A 185 -8.02 -9.58 32.83
N LYS A 186 -8.09 -9.26 31.52
CA LYS A 186 -8.91 -8.19 30.91
C LYS A 186 -10.17 -8.73 30.27
#